data_fb46142faa68b9811b557da9da8effed
#
_entry.id   fb46142faa68b9811b557da9da8effed
#
_cell.length_a   1.000
_cell.length_b   1.000
_cell.length_c   1.000
_cell.angle_alpha   90.00
_cell.angle_beta   90.00
_cell.angle_gamma   90.00
#
_symmetry.space_group_name_H-M   'P 1'
#
loop_
_entity.id
_entity.type
_entity.pdbx_description
1 polymer ?
#
loop_
_entity_poly.entity_id
_entity_poly.type
_entity_poly.pdbx_seq_one_letter_code
_entity_poly.pdbx_strand_id
1 'polypeptide(L)'
;MPKTPRNKRHAGHGVPSKVAVAGGSSVVQKQAVNDGSKGNDVRACLNSALAGLLMELPVFVCVLNSQGDIEYVNNRFDVFEGVSRDYRYRNDLVSLFPAGYEEHIAGLHAEDDFEAAKGVDLNFRHKDHTTHNYHVVKLRHRIDTGEIWYLIVGVDVTAHRQAEHSLRDHKSRLDYMVYHDPLTGLANRSLFYDRISKVLSRAEHTGDNFALVLIDLDRFKNVNDSLGHDAGDALLKIVAEVLSEELRETDSVARLGGDEFVVVLEGVRSISDVELVAGRILNRLALPTRLQGHEITSTASIGISFYPRDGDSIDQLLKHADIAMYRAKSAGKNRYEFFLKEMKTTLVDSLLLENELRRCIENEEMHLHYQPQIDLRTGRIVGLEALVRWQHAERGMISPMDFIPLAEDTGLIEPLGEWVLKHACERFQAWLMSGLNFGKIAVNLSTKQFRLRRFEQTVMSILMETRLAPQYLELEITESSAMENAEEAIHMLNCLSKLGLSLAIDDFGTGYSSLAYLRRFPINKLKIDRSFVNDIDEDGSDSAIAKSIIDLAHNLKLDVLAEGVEHLDQSHWLLSKGCNQVQGFYYSKPLPEAQLLALVNSDRAERDSAGVRLLL
;
A
#
# COMPACT_ATOMS: atom_id res chain seq x y z
N MET A 1 0.49 -32.42 32.55
CA MET A 1 -0.46 -32.55 33.68
C MET A 1 -0.42 -31.27 34.50
N PRO A 2 -1.50 -30.78 35.02
CA PRO A 2 -2.90 -30.82 34.64
C PRO A 2 -3.44 -29.35 34.51
N LYS A 3 -4.58 -28.97 34.07
CA LYS A 3 -5.98 -29.38 34.18
C LYS A 3 -6.83 -28.53 33.24
N THR A 4 -7.70 -29.16 32.51
CA THR A 4 -8.91 -28.54 31.95
C THR A 4 -9.92 -28.20 33.04
N PRO A 5 -10.82 -27.26 32.80
CA PRO A 5 -12.24 -27.48 33.06
C PRO A 5 -13.14 -27.09 31.90
N ARG A 6 -13.94 -28.03 31.49
CA ARG A 6 -15.40 -28.19 31.48
C ARG A 6 -16.27 -26.99 31.08
N ASN A 7 -16.90 -27.21 29.93
CA ASN A 7 -18.32 -27.00 29.59
C ASN A 7 -19.17 -26.13 30.55
N LYS A 8 -19.79 -25.10 29.94
CA LYS A 8 -21.17 -24.70 30.28
C LYS A 8 -21.95 -24.36 28.99
N ARG A 9 -22.97 -25.15 28.73
CA ARG A 9 -24.10 -24.85 27.88
C ARG A 9 -24.93 -23.75 28.50
N HIS A 10 -25.42 -22.81 27.72
CA HIS A 10 -26.66 -22.06 27.89
C HIS A 10 -27.12 -21.72 26.49
N ALA A 11 -28.22 -22.33 26.02
CA ALA A 11 -29.61 -21.88 26.21
C ALA A 11 -29.86 -20.60 25.42
N GLY A 12 -30.42 -20.66 24.24
CA GLY A 12 -31.82 -20.58 23.88
C GLY A 12 -32.36 -19.15 24.13
N HIS A 13 -32.37 -18.31 23.08
CA HIS A 13 -33.25 -17.13 23.10
C HIS A 13 -34.40 -17.37 22.11
N GLY A 14 -35.55 -17.62 22.74
CA GLY A 14 -36.85 -17.75 22.15
C GLY A 14 -37.33 -16.40 21.59
N VAL A 15 -38.03 -16.53 20.51
CA VAL A 15 -38.88 -15.52 19.87
C VAL A 15 -40.02 -15.18 20.81
N PRO A 16 -40.38 -13.95 21.08
CA PRO A 16 -41.61 -13.62 21.74
C PRO A 16 -42.76 -13.58 20.72
N SER A 17 -43.54 -14.63 20.67
CA SER A 17 -44.90 -14.59 20.19
C SER A 17 -45.81 -14.09 21.30
N LYS A 18 -46.41 -12.92 21.12
CA LYS A 18 -47.71 -12.56 21.74
C LYS A 18 -48.20 -11.24 21.14
N VAL A 19 -48.97 -11.35 20.07
CA VAL A 19 -49.96 -10.32 19.73
C VAL A 19 -51.23 -10.72 20.46
N ALA A 20 -51.65 -9.93 21.41
CA ALA A 20 -52.90 -10.08 22.12
C ALA A 20 -54.05 -9.67 21.20
N VAL A 21 -54.84 -10.62 20.81
CA VAL A 21 -56.17 -10.38 20.21
C VAL A 21 -57.14 -10.13 21.35
N ALA A 22 -57.60 -8.88 21.43
CA ALA A 22 -58.71 -8.55 22.32
C ALA A 22 -59.99 -9.23 21.85
N GLY A 23 -60.49 -10.11 22.69
CA GLY A 23 -61.69 -10.84 22.43
C GLY A 23 -62.95 -9.97 22.56
N GLY A 24 -63.78 -10.06 21.51
CA GLY A 24 -65.18 -9.73 21.59
C GLY A 24 -65.98 -11.04 21.42
N SER A 25 -66.24 -11.69 22.54
CA SER A 25 -67.13 -12.85 22.55
C SER A 25 -68.58 -12.38 22.49
N SER A 26 -69.25 -12.69 21.38
CA SER A 26 -70.72 -12.80 21.40
C SER A 26 -71.08 -14.25 21.21
N VAL A 27 -71.58 -14.81 22.30
CA VAL A 27 -72.21 -16.11 22.40
C VAL A 27 -73.41 -16.14 21.48
N VAL A 28 -73.37 -16.94 20.45
CA VAL A 28 -74.59 -17.30 19.69
C VAL A 28 -75.09 -18.68 20.19
N GLN A 29 -76.13 -18.65 20.98
CA GLN A 29 -76.89 -19.85 21.42
C GLN A 29 -77.42 -20.59 20.19
N LYS A 30 -77.16 -21.89 20.20
CA LYS A 30 -77.89 -22.87 19.33
C LYS A 30 -79.33 -22.95 19.73
N GLN A 31 -80.21 -22.48 18.89
CA GLN A 31 -81.60 -22.99 18.88
C GLN A 31 -81.89 -23.52 17.49
N ALA A 32 -82.16 -24.81 17.45
CA ALA A 32 -82.66 -25.49 16.28
C ALA A 32 -84.13 -25.17 16.07
N VAL A 33 -84.47 -24.64 14.94
CA VAL A 33 -85.87 -24.69 14.44
C VAL A 33 -85.83 -25.04 12.95
N ASN A 34 -86.51 -26.07 12.61
CA ASN A 34 -86.84 -26.56 11.28
C ASN A 34 -87.77 -25.56 10.59
N ASP A 35 -87.39 -24.97 9.47
CA ASP A 35 -88.31 -24.64 8.39
C ASP A 35 -87.53 -24.12 7.13
N GLY A 36 -88.12 -24.32 5.97
CA GLY A 36 -87.59 -24.18 4.63
C GLY A 36 -87.15 -22.73 4.18
N SER A 37 -86.89 -21.80 5.08
CA SER A 37 -86.42 -20.47 4.79
C SER A 37 -84.89 -20.28 4.96
N LYS A 38 -84.18 -21.34 5.37
CA LYS A 38 -82.77 -21.28 5.77
C LYS A 38 -81.73 -21.14 4.65
N GLY A 39 -82.13 -21.38 3.41
CA GLY A 39 -81.19 -21.21 2.26
C GLY A 39 -80.82 -19.78 1.97
N ASN A 40 -81.74 -18.87 2.16
CA ASN A 40 -81.52 -17.44 1.88
C ASN A 40 -80.74 -16.71 2.96
N ASP A 41 -80.91 -17.05 4.24
CA ASP A 41 -80.18 -16.43 5.37
C ASP A 41 -78.70 -16.84 5.41
N VAL A 42 -78.39 -18.12 5.10
CA VAL A 42 -77.02 -18.60 5.04
C VAL A 42 -76.26 -17.97 3.85
N ARG A 43 -76.91 -17.83 2.69
CA ARG A 43 -76.38 -17.13 1.53
C ARG A 43 -76.14 -15.64 1.82
N ALA A 44 -77.06 -14.98 2.45
CA ALA A 44 -76.92 -13.56 2.85
C ALA A 44 -75.80 -13.38 3.87
N CYS A 45 -75.70 -14.31 4.83
CA CYS A 45 -74.62 -14.26 5.82
C CYS A 45 -73.24 -14.58 5.21
N LEU A 46 -73.16 -15.55 4.27
CA LEU A 46 -71.95 -15.89 3.53
C LEU A 46 -71.52 -14.74 2.62
N ASN A 47 -72.45 -14.10 1.93
CA ASN A 47 -72.22 -12.94 1.08
C ASN A 47 -71.74 -11.74 1.91
N SER A 48 -72.31 -11.52 3.08
CA SER A 48 -71.85 -10.47 4.02
C SER A 48 -70.44 -10.75 4.55
N ALA A 49 -70.13 -12.02 4.91
CA ALA A 49 -68.82 -12.41 5.37
C ALA A 49 -67.77 -12.34 4.27
N LEU A 50 -68.08 -12.75 3.03
CA LEU A 50 -67.20 -12.63 1.88
C LEU A 50 -66.93 -11.17 1.51
N ALA A 51 -67.96 -10.32 1.51
CA ALA A 51 -67.80 -8.87 1.28
C ALA A 51 -66.93 -8.24 2.37
N GLY A 52 -67.10 -8.64 3.63
CA GLY A 52 -66.22 -8.18 4.73
C GLY A 52 -64.76 -8.59 4.54
N LEU A 53 -64.50 -9.84 4.14
CA LEU A 53 -63.16 -10.34 3.86
C LEU A 53 -62.52 -9.58 2.67
N LEU A 54 -63.26 -9.34 1.60
CA LEU A 54 -62.78 -8.59 0.44
C LEU A 54 -62.42 -7.13 0.79
N MET A 55 -63.12 -6.53 1.77
CA MET A 55 -62.80 -5.17 2.26
C MET A 55 -61.50 -5.13 3.06
N GLU A 56 -61.10 -6.19 3.74
CA GLU A 56 -59.91 -6.28 4.58
C GLU A 56 -58.65 -6.71 3.81
N LEU A 57 -58.78 -7.23 2.60
CA LEU A 57 -57.62 -7.63 1.79
C LEU A 57 -56.70 -6.46 1.50
N PRO A 58 -55.35 -6.65 1.54
CA PRO A 58 -54.36 -5.60 1.24
C PRO A 58 -54.22 -5.37 -0.26
N VAL A 59 -55.22 -5.68 -1.06
CA VAL A 59 -55.27 -5.55 -2.51
C VAL A 59 -56.50 -4.77 -2.92
N PHE A 60 -56.43 -3.98 -3.99
CA PHE A 60 -57.66 -3.43 -4.52
C PHE A 60 -58.43 -4.51 -5.33
N VAL A 61 -59.73 -4.52 -5.17
CA VAL A 61 -60.63 -5.45 -5.83
C VAL A 61 -61.82 -4.72 -6.44
N CYS A 62 -62.07 -4.98 -7.72
CA CYS A 62 -63.24 -4.50 -8.42
C CYS A 62 -63.94 -5.64 -9.14
N VAL A 63 -65.23 -5.71 -9.05
CA VAL A 63 -66.09 -6.69 -9.75
C VAL A 63 -66.98 -5.94 -10.73
N LEU A 64 -66.97 -6.41 -11.98
CA LEU A 64 -67.77 -5.87 -13.06
C LEU A 64 -68.77 -6.91 -13.58
N ASN A 65 -69.96 -6.45 -13.99
CA ASN A 65 -70.95 -7.29 -14.67
C ASN A 65 -70.57 -7.50 -16.16
N SER A 66 -71.41 -8.20 -16.90
CA SER A 66 -71.26 -8.50 -18.33
C SER A 66 -71.26 -7.26 -19.23
N GLN A 67 -71.80 -6.15 -18.76
CA GLN A 67 -71.85 -4.87 -19.50
C GLN A 67 -70.67 -3.93 -19.15
N GLY A 68 -69.83 -4.36 -18.16
CA GLY A 68 -68.67 -3.58 -17.70
C GLY A 68 -68.99 -2.61 -16.54
N ASP A 69 -70.23 -2.68 -16.02
CA ASP A 69 -70.63 -1.86 -14.89
C ASP A 69 -70.08 -2.40 -13.58
N ILE A 70 -69.76 -1.53 -12.64
CA ILE A 70 -69.17 -1.87 -11.35
C ILE A 70 -70.25 -2.38 -10.41
N GLU A 71 -70.14 -3.66 -10.02
CA GLU A 71 -71.00 -4.27 -9.03
C GLU A 71 -70.42 -4.22 -7.61
N TYR A 72 -69.10 -4.23 -7.50
CA TYR A 72 -68.42 -4.16 -6.21
C TYR A 72 -67.04 -3.55 -6.34
N VAL A 73 -66.66 -2.78 -5.34
CA VAL A 73 -65.31 -2.23 -5.19
C VAL A 73 -64.95 -2.12 -3.71
N ASN A 74 -63.75 -2.50 -3.35
CA ASN A 74 -63.30 -2.37 -1.98
C ASN A 74 -62.67 -0.98 -1.70
N ASN A 75 -62.37 -0.68 -0.44
CA ASN A 75 -61.91 0.63 0.00
C ASN A 75 -60.42 0.90 -0.35
N ARG A 76 -59.73 -0.02 -0.99
CA ARG A 76 -58.29 0.17 -1.35
C ARG A 76 -58.05 1.14 -2.48
N PHE A 77 -59.05 1.49 -3.25
CA PHE A 77 -58.99 2.56 -4.23
C PHE A 77 -58.86 3.95 -3.60
N ASP A 78 -59.24 4.10 -2.33
CA ASP A 78 -59.11 5.37 -1.59
C ASP A 78 -57.65 5.91 -1.46
N VAL A 79 -56.64 5.07 -1.67
CA VAL A 79 -55.22 5.47 -1.56
C VAL A 79 -54.73 6.20 -2.80
N PHE A 80 -55.33 6.05 -3.95
CA PHE A 80 -54.85 6.62 -5.20
C PHE A 80 -55.09 8.13 -5.30
N GLU A 81 -54.12 8.86 -5.84
CA GLU A 81 -54.24 10.29 -6.14
C GLU A 81 -55.27 10.51 -7.26
N GLY A 82 -56.13 11.50 -7.10
CA GLY A 82 -57.16 11.82 -8.10
C GLY A 82 -58.42 10.98 -8.03
N VAL A 83 -58.47 9.93 -7.18
CA VAL A 83 -59.67 9.13 -6.97
C VAL A 83 -60.54 9.81 -5.90
N SER A 84 -61.78 10.19 -6.29
CA SER A 84 -62.76 10.77 -5.38
C SER A 84 -63.41 9.68 -4.54
N ARG A 85 -63.84 10.00 -3.29
CA ARG A 85 -64.60 9.08 -2.45
C ARG A 85 -65.92 8.62 -3.04
N ASP A 86 -66.42 9.32 -4.11
CA ASP A 86 -67.66 9.01 -4.82
C ASP A 86 -67.51 7.89 -5.88
N TYR A 87 -66.31 7.28 -6.00
CA TYR A 87 -66.05 6.23 -6.98
C TYR A 87 -67.01 5.02 -6.83
N ARG A 88 -67.55 4.80 -5.67
CA ARG A 88 -68.55 3.72 -5.38
C ARG A 88 -69.89 3.91 -6.11
N TYR A 89 -70.11 5.08 -6.67
CA TYR A 89 -71.33 5.41 -7.44
C TYR A 89 -71.05 5.61 -8.94
N ARG A 90 -69.85 5.25 -9.39
CA ARG A 90 -69.47 5.33 -10.79
C ARG A 90 -69.79 3.99 -11.49
N ASN A 91 -70.25 4.06 -12.73
CA ASN A 91 -70.72 2.88 -13.45
C ASN A 91 -69.68 2.30 -14.41
N ASP A 92 -68.51 2.91 -14.58
CA ASP A 92 -67.49 2.44 -15.52
C ASP A 92 -66.12 2.28 -14.85
N LEU A 93 -65.36 1.26 -15.29
CA LEU A 93 -64.04 0.90 -14.76
C LEU A 93 -63.02 2.01 -14.94
N VAL A 94 -63.06 2.72 -16.08
CA VAL A 94 -62.08 3.76 -16.42
C VAL A 94 -62.14 4.87 -15.39
N SER A 95 -63.36 5.18 -14.90
CA SER A 95 -63.55 6.26 -13.90
C SER A 95 -63.01 5.91 -12.49
N LEU A 96 -62.62 4.67 -12.22
CA LEU A 96 -62.00 4.25 -10.96
C LEU A 96 -60.53 4.59 -10.87
N PHE A 97 -59.90 4.81 -12.00
CA PHE A 97 -58.45 5.06 -12.05
C PHE A 97 -58.18 6.52 -12.37
N PRO A 98 -56.99 7.03 -11.95
CA PRO A 98 -56.59 8.39 -12.32
C PRO A 98 -56.52 8.62 -13.83
N ALA A 99 -56.72 9.86 -14.29
CA ALA A 99 -56.62 10.22 -15.70
C ALA A 99 -55.21 9.88 -16.24
N GLY A 100 -55.15 9.33 -17.46
CA GLY A 100 -53.93 8.90 -18.11
C GLY A 100 -53.66 7.41 -18.08
N TYR A 101 -54.57 6.61 -17.43
CA TYR A 101 -54.46 5.16 -17.41
C TYR A 101 -55.47 4.48 -18.36
N GLU A 102 -56.24 5.26 -19.12
CA GLU A 102 -57.34 4.78 -19.97
C GLU A 102 -56.90 3.74 -20.99
N GLU A 103 -55.77 3.93 -21.66
CA GLU A 103 -55.26 2.98 -22.65
C GLU A 103 -54.80 1.64 -22.01
N HIS A 104 -54.20 1.71 -20.83
CA HIS A 104 -53.74 0.52 -20.12
C HIS A 104 -54.89 -0.29 -19.57
N ILE A 105 -55.96 0.38 -19.16
CA ILE A 105 -57.18 -0.22 -18.65
C ILE A 105 -58.02 -0.77 -19.79
N ALA A 106 -58.07 -0.08 -20.94
CA ALA A 106 -58.70 -0.57 -22.16
C ALA A 106 -58.09 -1.90 -22.64
N GLY A 107 -56.76 -2.05 -22.47
CA GLY A 107 -56.07 -3.32 -22.74
C GLY A 107 -56.52 -4.47 -21.85
N LEU A 108 -57.07 -4.17 -20.66
CA LEU A 108 -57.75 -5.18 -19.81
C LEU A 108 -59.13 -5.62 -20.35
N HIS A 109 -59.70 -4.89 -21.31
CA HIS A 109 -60.98 -5.20 -21.94
C HIS A 109 -60.85 -6.06 -23.19
N ALA A 110 -59.63 -6.29 -23.73
CA ALA A 110 -59.47 -7.09 -24.92
C ALA A 110 -59.97 -8.52 -24.67
N GLU A 111 -60.92 -8.89 -25.45
CA GLU A 111 -61.41 -10.26 -25.55
C GLU A 111 -60.26 -11.11 -26.08
N ASP A 112 -59.87 -12.13 -25.34
CA ASP A 112 -59.55 -13.45 -25.91
C ASP A 112 -58.90 -14.38 -24.86
N ASP A 113 -59.39 -15.61 -24.93
CA ASP A 113 -58.91 -16.86 -24.41
C ASP A 113 -58.84 -17.13 -22.89
N PHE A 114 -59.48 -18.23 -22.57
CA PHE A 114 -59.74 -18.86 -21.28
C PHE A 114 -58.48 -19.38 -20.55
N GLU A 115 -57.28 -19.17 -21.08
CA GLU A 115 -56.03 -19.70 -20.51
C GLU A 115 -55.03 -18.61 -20.18
N ALA A 116 -54.88 -18.34 -18.93
CA ALA A 116 -53.92 -17.48 -18.26
C ALA A 116 -54.37 -16.01 -18.06
N ALA A 117 -54.60 -15.69 -16.79
CA ALA A 117 -54.67 -14.30 -16.31
C ALA A 117 -53.36 -13.58 -16.63
N LYS A 118 -53.30 -12.86 -17.76
CA LYS A 118 -52.18 -11.97 -18.04
C LYS A 118 -52.33 -10.77 -17.13
N GLY A 119 -51.47 -10.67 -16.11
CA GLY A 119 -51.37 -9.48 -15.30
C GLY A 119 -50.60 -8.38 -16.03
N VAL A 120 -50.97 -7.14 -15.77
CA VAL A 120 -50.26 -5.94 -16.26
C VAL A 120 -49.71 -5.17 -15.07
N ASP A 121 -48.49 -4.74 -15.19
CA ASP A 121 -47.84 -3.91 -14.16
C ASP A 121 -48.17 -2.45 -14.43
N LEU A 122 -48.78 -1.77 -13.46
CA LEU A 122 -49.17 -0.37 -13.52
C LEU A 122 -48.57 0.38 -12.35
N ASN A 123 -48.15 1.63 -12.63
CA ASN A 123 -47.65 2.54 -11.62
C ASN A 123 -48.70 3.50 -11.19
N PHE A 124 -49.18 3.45 -9.96
CA PHE A 124 -50.15 4.38 -9.42
C PHE A 124 -49.52 5.32 -8.43
N ARG A 125 -49.93 6.61 -8.53
CA ARG A 125 -49.54 7.61 -7.55
C ARG A 125 -50.54 7.62 -6.40
N HIS A 126 -50.03 7.49 -5.18
CA HIS A 126 -50.84 7.58 -3.97
C HIS A 126 -51.05 9.00 -3.52
N LYS A 127 -52.01 9.23 -2.62
CA LYS A 127 -52.34 10.55 -2.03
C LYS A 127 -51.20 11.15 -1.20
N ASP A 128 -50.26 10.37 -0.79
CA ASP A 128 -49.01 10.79 -0.14
C ASP A 128 -47.91 11.20 -1.13
N HIS A 129 -48.28 11.27 -2.44
CA HIS A 129 -47.39 11.58 -3.56
C HIS A 129 -46.31 10.53 -3.85
N THR A 130 -46.34 9.38 -3.23
CA THR A 130 -45.48 8.23 -3.56
C THR A 130 -46.00 7.47 -4.78
N THR A 131 -45.09 6.90 -5.58
CA THR A 131 -45.46 6.04 -6.72
C THR A 131 -45.28 4.58 -6.33
N HIS A 132 -46.35 3.82 -6.49
CA HIS A 132 -46.38 2.41 -6.18
C HIS A 132 -46.61 1.57 -7.44
N ASN A 133 -45.99 0.41 -7.51
CA ASN A 133 -46.12 -0.55 -8.60
C ASN A 133 -47.18 -1.57 -8.23
N TYR A 134 -48.23 -1.65 -9.03
CA TYR A 134 -49.30 -2.66 -8.86
C TYR A 134 -49.25 -3.69 -9.96
N HIS A 135 -49.33 -4.95 -9.59
CA HIS A 135 -49.62 -6.04 -10.52
C HIS A 135 -51.12 -6.23 -10.58
N VAL A 136 -51.73 -5.87 -11.73
CA VAL A 136 -53.19 -5.91 -11.92
C VAL A 136 -53.57 -7.08 -12.80
N VAL A 137 -54.45 -7.91 -12.29
CA VAL A 137 -54.95 -9.14 -12.96
C VAL A 137 -56.45 -9.03 -13.17
N LYS A 138 -56.92 -9.37 -14.38
CA LYS A 138 -58.32 -9.50 -14.70
C LYS A 138 -58.66 -10.98 -14.80
N LEU A 139 -59.68 -11.40 -14.04
CA LEU A 139 -60.21 -12.76 -14.05
C LEU A 139 -61.61 -12.72 -14.60
N ARG A 140 -61.95 -13.66 -15.46
CA ARG A 140 -63.28 -13.84 -16.04
C ARG A 140 -63.96 -14.98 -15.33
N HIS A 141 -65.20 -14.77 -14.88
CA HIS A 141 -66.00 -15.79 -14.24
C HIS A 141 -67.39 -15.84 -14.82
N ARG A 142 -67.91 -17.04 -15.12
CA ARG A 142 -69.30 -17.25 -15.57
C ARG A 142 -70.16 -17.63 -14.36
N ILE A 143 -71.17 -16.84 -14.08
CA ILE A 143 -72.12 -17.14 -12.99
C ILE A 143 -73.19 -18.11 -13.44
N ASP A 144 -74.00 -18.69 -12.49
CA ASP A 144 -75.01 -19.71 -12.72
C ASP A 144 -76.11 -19.26 -13.70
N THR A 145 -76.32 -17.93 -13.88
CA THR A 145 -77.27 -17.38 -14.84
C THR A 145 -76.80 -17.44 -16.29
N GLY A 146 -75.48 -17.78 -16.51
CA GLY A 146 -74.87 -17.83 -17.82
C GLY A 146 -74.15 -16.48 -18.19
N GLU A 147 -74.31 -15.47 -17.38
CA GLU A 147 -73.64 -14.17 -17.55
C GLU A 147 -72.17 -14.23 -17.19
N ILE A 148 -71.36 -13.37 -17.81
CA ILE A 148 -69.92 -13.28 -17.57
C ILE A 148 -69.65 -12.08 -16.71
N TRP A 149 -68.96 -12.30 -15.61
CA TRP A 149 -68.47 -11.25 -14.71
C TRP A 149 -66.95 -11.18 -14.73
N TYR A 150 -66.40 -10.04 -14.42
CA TYR A 150 -64.95 -9.81 -14.36
C TYR A 150 -64.53 -9.41 -12.96
N LEU A 151 -63.50 -10.06 -12.45
CA LEU A 151 -62.83 -9.70 -11.19
C LEU A 151 -61.47 -9.08 -11.51
N ILE A 152 -61.27 -7.85 -11.12
CA ILE A 152 -60.00 -7.15 -11.24
C ILE A 152 -59.36 -7.04 -9.87
N VAL A 153 -58.14 -7.54 -9.76
CA VAL A 153 -57.35 -7.54 -8.53
C VAL A 153 -56.02 -6.88 -8.79
N GLY A 154 -55.67 -5.90 -7.96
CA GLY A 154 -54.36 -5.26 -8.01
C GLY A 154 -53.62 -5.43 -6.69
N VAL A 155 -52.43 -5.95 -6.79
CA VAL A 155 -51.54 -6.21 -5.67
C VAL A 155 -50.40 -5.19 -5.73
N ASP A 156 -50.15 -4.47 -4.64
CA ASP A 156 -48.98 -3.61 -4.52
C ASP A 156 -47.71 -4.49 -4.42
N VAL A 157 -46.87 -4.40 -5.45
CA VAL A 157 -45.61 -5.15 -5.56
C VAL A 157 -44.38 -4.26 -5.39
N THR A 158 -44.58 -3.01 -4.94
CA THR A 158 -43.50 -2.02 -4.81
C THR A 158 -42.36 -2.51 -3.94
N ALA A 159 -42.67 -2.93 -2.72
CA ALA A 159 -41.66 -3.47 -1.78
C ALA A 159 -40.96 -4.71 -2.34
N HIS A 160 -41.68 -5.58 -3.02
CA HIS A 160 -41.13 -6.81 -3.63
C HIS A 160 -40.14 -6.43 -4.76
N ARG A 161 -40.55 -5.53 -5.65
CA ARG A 161 -39.69 -5.05 -6.75
C ARG A 161 -38.44 -4.32 -6.27
N GLN A 162 -38.59 -3.49 -5.24
CA GLN A 162 -37.45 -2.82 -4.62
C GLN A 162 -36.46 -3.81 -4.00
N ALA A 163 -36.98 -4.83 -3.28
CA ALA A 163 -36.14 -5.87 -2.72
C ALA A 163 -35.44 -6.70 -3.80
N GLU A 164 -36.14 -7.05 -4.88
CA GLU A 164 -35.57 -7.78 -6.01
C GLU A 164 -34.48 -6.97 -6.72
N HIS A 165 -34.71 -5.68 -6.96
CA HIS A 165 -33.70 -4.78 -7.54
C HIS A 165 -32.48 -4.66 -6.63
N SER A 166 -32.71 -4.42 -5.33
CA SER A 166 -31.63 -4.35 -4.35
C SER A 166 -30.82 -5.65 -4.28
N LEU A 167 -31.50 -6.81 -4.30
CA LEU A 167 -30.83 -8.11 -4.32
C LEU A 167 -29.99 -8.31 -5.60
N ARG A 168 -30.52 -7.87 -6.73
CA ARG A 168 -29.81 -7.95 -8.02
C ARG A 168 -28.56 -7.07 -8.03
N ASP A 169 -28.68 -5.84 -7.49
CA ASP A 169 -27.56 -4.91 -7.36
C ASP A 169 -26.50 -5.44 -6.39
N HIS A 170 -26.93 -5.98 -5.25
CA HIS A 170 -26.00 -6.60 -4.30
C HIS A 170 -25.30 -7.82 -4.93
N LYS A 171 -26.03 -8.66 -5.65
CA LYS A 171 -25.43 -9.80 -6.35
C LYS A 171 -24.41 -9.34 -7.39
N SER A 172 -24.75 -8.34 -8.21
CA SER A 172 -23.81 -7.79 -9.21
C SER A 172 -22.55 -7.20 -8.57
N ARG A 173 -22.69 -6.52 -7.41
CA ARG A 173 -21.55 -6.03 -6.63
C ARG A 173 -20.71 -7.17 -6.06
N LEU A 174 -21.35 -8.21 -5.54
CA LEU A 174 -20.64 -9.39 -5.02
C LEU A 174 -19.90 -10.12 -6.15
N ASP A 175 -20.53 -10.32 -7.29
CA ASP A 175 -19.91 -10.93 -8.48
C ASP A 175 -18.70 -10.09 -8.96
N TYR A 176 -18.81 -8.76 -8.92
CA TYR A 176 -17.68 -7.86 -9.25
C TYR A 176 -16.53 -8.00 -8.25
N MET A 177 -16.80 -8.01 -6.94
CA MET A 177 -15.79 -8.15 -5.89
C MET A 177 -15.08 -9.51 -5.89
N VAL A 178 -15.69 -10.57 -6.46
CA VAL A 178 -15.03 -11.87 -6.62
C VAL A 178 -13.80 -11.78 -7.54
N TYR A 179 -13.83 -10.86 -8.51
CA TYR A 179 -12.83 -10.75 -9.56
C TYR A 179 -12.03 -9.45 -9.55
N HIS A 180 -12.47 -8.42 -8.81
CA HIS A 180 -11.84 -7.12 -8.77
C HIS A 180 -11.46 -6.70 -7.34
N ASP A 181 -10.40 -5.90 -7.23
CA ASP A 181 -10.02 -5.25 -5.99
C ASP A 181 -10.99 -4.08 -5.69
N PRO A 182 -11.66 -4.07 -4.53
CA PRO A 182 -12.71 -3.08 -4.25
C PRO A 182 -12.18 -1.66 -4.06
N LEU A 183 -10.89 -1.49 -3.78
CA LEU A 183 -10.28 -0.19 -3.58
C LEU A 183 -9.88 0.46 -4.90
N THR A 184 -9.19 -0.29 -5.75
CA THR A 184 -8.58 0.22 -6.98
C THR A 184 -9.39 -0.05 -8.24
N GLY A 185 -10.34 -1.00 -8.18
CA GLY A 185 -11.11 -1.45 -9.35
C GLY A 185 -10.34 -2.35 -10.32
N LEU A 186 -9.04 -2.56 -10.11
CA LEU A 186 -8.23 -3.47 -10.91
C LEU A 186 -8.65 -4.93 -10.72
N ALA A 187 -8.18 -5.82 -11.59
CA ALA A 187 -8.29 -7.24 -11.34
C ALA A 187 -7.67 -7.60 -9.98
N ASN A 188 -8.35 -8.46 -9.23
CA ASN A 188 -7.79 -9.02 -8.00
C ASN A 188 -6.92 -10.25 -8.32
N ARG A 189 -6.37 -10.87 -7.28
CA ARG A 189 -5.54 -12.06 -7.39
C ARG A 189 -6.23 -13.20 -8.17
N SER A 190 -7.52 -13.42 -7.95
CA SER A 190 -8.26 -14.50 -8.62
C SER A 190 -8.40 -14.27 -10.12
N LEU A 191 -8.77 -13.06 -10.53
CA LEU A 191 -8.88 -12.71 -11.94
C LEU A 191 -7.51 -12.66 -12.63
N PHE A 192 -6.46 -12.24 -11.92
CA PHE A 192 -5.09 -12.31 -12.42
C PHE A 192 -4.70 -13.74 -12.80
N TYR A 193 -4.90 -14.71 -11.90
CA TYR A 193 -4.57 -16.12 -12.19
C TYR A 193 -5.38 -16.69 -13.36
N ASP A 194 -6.66 -16.33 -13.48
CA ASP A 194 -7.48 -16.74 -14.64
C ASP A 194 -6.93 -16.16 -15.95
N ARG A 195 -6.58 -14.87 -15.97
CA ARG A 195 -6.05 -14.20 -17.15
C ARG A 195 -4.68 -14.75 -17.56
N ILE A 196 -3.73 -14.81 -16.63
CA ILE A 196 -2.37 -15.28 -16.95
C ILE A 196 -2.36 -16.75 -17.35
N SER A 197 -3.26 -17.59 -16.82
CA SER A 197 -3.41 -18.98 -17.26
C SER A 197 -3.80 -19.08 -18.73
N LYS A 198 -4.67 -18.18 -19.18
CA LYS A 198 -5.09 -18.09 -20.59
C LYS A 198 -3.95 -17.59 -21.47
N VAL A 199 -3.19 -16.59 -20.99
CA VAL A 199 -1.99 -16.07 -21.69
C VAL A 199 -0.94 -17.18 -21.83
N LEU A 200 -0.65 -17.89 -20.74
CA LEU A 200 0.31 -19.00 -20.73
C LEU A 200 -0.10 -20.09 -21.73
N SER A 201 -1.36 -20.56 -21.66
CA SER A 201 -1.86 -21.58 -22.59
C SER A 201 -1.80 -21.14 -24.06
N ARG A 202 -2.06 -19.85 -24.33
CA ARG A 202 -1.92 -19.29 -25.68
C ARG A 202 -0.46 -19.28 -26.09
N ALA A 203 0.44 -18.78 -25.25
CA ALA A 203 1.86 -18.70 -25.52
C ALA A 203 2.49 -20.08 -25.78
N GLU A 204 2.07 -21.12 -25.05
CA GLU A 204 2.47 -22.51 -25.30
C GLU A 204 2.10 -23.00 -26.70
N HIS A 205 0.96 -22.57 -27.23
CA HIS A 205 0.48 -22.99 -28.55
C HIS A 205 1.06 -22.16 -29.70
N THR A 206 1.23 -20.85 -29.49
CA THR A 206 1.68 -19.93 -30.54
C THR A 206 3.20 -19.73 -30.57
N GLY A 207 3.89 -20.07 -29.49
CA GLY A 207 5.31 -19.76 -29.30
C GLY A 207 5.58 -18.29 -28.98
N ASP A 208 4.55 -17.55 -28.58
CA ASP A 208 4.67 -16.14 -28.20
C ASP A 208 5.36 -15.99 -26.83
N ASN A 209 6.02 -14.85 -26.66
CA ASN A 209 6.62 -14.48 -25.39
C ASN A 209 5.75 -13.47 -24.66
N PHE A 210 5.77 -13.52 -23.34
CA PHE A 210 5.21 -12.47 -22.48
C PHE A 210 6.15 -12.18 -21.31
N ALA A 211 5.99 -11.00 -20.70
CA ALA A 211 6.71 -10.64 -19.48
C ALA A 211 5.72 -10.46 -18.32
N LEU A 212 6.14 -10.94 -17.16
CA LEU A 212 5.48 -10.70 -15.89
C LEU A 212 6.28 -9.64 -15.15
N VAL A 213 5.61 -8.57 -14.75
CA VAL A 213 6.19 -7.40 -14.08
C VAL A 213 5.53 -7.28 -12.71
N LEU A 214 6.29 -7.48 -11.64
CA LEU A 214 5.84 -7.31 -10.27
C LEU A 214 6.30 -5.96 -9.76
N ILE A 215 5.40 -5.19 -9.15
CA ILE A 215 5.61 -3.80 -8.73
C ILE A 215 5.23 -3.67 -7.26
N ASP A 216 6.10 -3.06 -6.47
CA ASP A 216 5.88 -2.78 -5.06
C ASP A 216 6.22 -1.31 -4.78
N LEU A 217 5.36 -0.62 -4.03
CA LEU A 217 5.54 0.80 -3.73
C LEU A 217 6.56 1.01 -2.62
N ASP A 218 7.61 1.72 -2.93
CA ASP A 218 8.65 2.02 -1.97
C ASP A 218 8.12 2.86 -0.81
N ARG A 219 8.41 2.42 0.42
CA ARG A 219 8.06 3.16 1.65
C ARG A 219 6.55 3.42 1.83
N PHE A 220 5.67 2.64 1.19
CA PHE A 220 4.21 2.80 1.32
C PHE A 220 3.73 2.79 2.79
N LYS A 221 4.36 1.98 3.63
CA LYS A 221 4.10 1.96 5.07
C LYS A 221 4.33 3.33 5.71
N ASN A 222 5.37 4.07 5.30
CA ASN A 222 5.65 5.41 5.84
C ASN A 222 4.53 6.41 5.50
N VAL A 223 3.92 6.29 4.32
CA VAL A 223 2.75 7.11 3.94
C VAL A 223 1.58 6.84 4.87
N ASN A 224 1.28 5.55 5.11
CA ASN A 224 0.23 5.15 6.06
C ASN A 224 0.51 5.64 7.49
N ASP A 225 1.75 5.45 7.96
CA ASP A 225 2.13 5.80 9.33
C ASP A 225 2.15 7.33 9.56
N SER A 226 2.46 8.12 8.51
CA SER A 226 2.57 9.58 8.63
C SER A 226 1.27 10.33 8.32
N LEU A 227 0.47 9.87 7.34
CA LEU A 227 -0.71 10.58 6.82
C LEU A 227 -2.02 9.80 7.01
N GLY A 228 -1.94 8.59 7.56
CA GLY A 228 -3.08 7.72 7.80
C GLY A 228 -3.45 6.84 6.60
N HIS A 229 -4.26 5.82 6.87
CA HIS A 229 -4.69 4.83 5.87
C HIS A 229 -5.48 5.42 4.70
N ASP A 230 -6.25 6.48 4.94
CA ASP A 230 -7.02 7.15 3.87
C ASP A 230 -6.10 7.75 2.80
N ALA A 231 -4.92 8.27 3.20
CA ALA A 231 -3.92 8.77 2.27
C ALA A 231 -3.26 7.62 1.49
N GLY A 232 -2.95 6.50 2.15
CA GLY A 232 -2.46 5.30 1.49
C GLY A 232 -3.45 4.74 0.48
N ASP A 233 -4.74 4.68 0.83
CA ASP A 233 -5.80 4.24 -0.07
C ASP A 233 -5.94 5.16 -1.31
N ALA A 234 -5.81 6.46 -1.12
CA ALA A 234 -5.80 7.42 -2.22
C ALA A 234 -4.58 7.24 -3.12
N LEU A 235 -3.39 7.00 -2.55
CA LEU A 235 -2.18 6.70 -3.30
C LEU A 235 -2.33 5.43 -4.15
N LEU A 236 -2.87 4.36 -3.58
CA LEU A 236 -3.11 3.09 -4.30
C LEU A 236 -4.05 3.27 -5.50
N LYS A 237 -5.07 4.15 -5.40
CA LYS A 237 -5.94 4.48 -6.52
C LYS A 237 -5.21 5.21 -7.62
N ILE A 238 -4.38 6.19 -7.27
CA ILE A 238 -3.56 6.94 -8.24
C ILE A 238 -2.59 6.00 -8.95
N VAL A 239 -1.93 5.10 -8.22
CA VAL A 239 -1.04 4.10 -8.82
C VAL A 239 -1.80 3.20 -9.79
N ALA A 240 -3.00 2.75 -9.43
CA ALA A 240 -3.84 1.93 -10.31
C ALA A 240 -4.23 2.67 -11.60
N GLU A 241 -4.54 3.96 -11.51
CA GLU A 241 -4.82 4.82 -12.67
C GLU A 241 -3.58 4.96 -13.56
N VAL A 242 -2.42 5.29 -12.97
CA VAL A 242 -1.15 5.40 -13.72
C VAL A 242 -0.81 4.10 -14.44
N LEU A 243 -0.91 2.96 -13.75
CA LEU A 243 -0.64 1.66 -14.37
C LEU A 243 -1.61 1.36 -15.51
N SER A 244 -2.88 1.69 -15.36
CA SER A 244 -3.88 1.48 -16.41
C SER A 244 -3.67 2.38 -17.63
N GLU A 245 -3.19 3.61 -17.45
CA GLU A 245 -2.89 4.56 -18.53
C GLU A 245 -1.64 4.17 -19.33
N GLU A 246 -0.63 3.59 -18.68
CA GLU A 246 0.65 3.23 -19.31
C GLU A 246 0.61 1.89 -20.07
N LEU A 247 -0.47 1.12 -19.91
CA LEU A 247 -0.62 -0.22 -20.49
C LEU A 247 -1.57 -0.22 -21.69
N ARG A 248 -1.38 -1.19 -22.57
CA ARG A 248 -2.24 -1.42 -23.75
C ARG A 248 -3.47 -2.25 -23.35
N GLU A 249 -4.52 -2.23 -24.17
CA GLU A 249 -5.70 -3.09 -23.96
C GLU A 249 -5.38 -4.59 -23.91
N THR A 250 -4.31 -5.01 -24.57
CA THR A 250 -3.84 -6.40 -24.57
C THR A 250 -3.13 -6.78 -23.27
N ASP A 251 -2.59 -5.80 -22.55
CA ASP A 251 -1.87 -6.03 -21.31
C ASP A 251 -2.85 -6.20 -20.16
N SER A 252 -2.44 -6.88 -19.12
CA SER A 252 -3.26 -7.09 -17.94
C SER A 252 -2.59 -6.49 -16.71
N VAL A 253 -3.36 -5.76 -15.90
CA VAL A 253 -2.92 -5.25 -14.60
C VAL A 253 -3.82 -5.76 -13.51
N ALA A 254 -3.22 -6.09 -12.36
CA ALA A 254 -3.94 -6.55 -11.18
C ALA A 254 -3.24 -6.06 -9.89
N ARG A 255 -4.01 -5.98 -8.82
CA ARG A 255 -3.49 -5.78 -7.46
C ARG A 255 -3.55 -7.10 -6.70
N LEU A 256 -2.40 -7.57 -6.20
CA LEU A 256 -2.31 -8.85 -5.48
C LEU A 256 -2.67 -8.71 -4.00
N GLY A 257 -2.47 -7.53 -3.42
CA GLY A 257 -2.77 -7.17 -2.04
C GLY A 257 -1.78 -6.12 -1.51
N GLY A 258 -2.12 -5.41 -0.44
CA GLY A 258 -1.26 -4.37 0.12
C GLY A 258 -0.86 -3.32 -0.92
N ASP A 259 0.43 -3.16 -1.12
CA ASP A 259 1.10 -2.26 -2.06
C ASP A 259 1.66 -2.97 -3.31
N GLU A 260 1.30 -4.27 -3.50
CA GLU A 260 1.78 -5.08 -4.61
C GLU A 260 0.84 -5.06 -5.81
N PHE A 261 1.38 -4.71 -6.97
CA PHE A 261 0.72 -4.78 -8.26
C PHE A 261 1.46 -5.74 -9.20
N VAL A 262 0.74 -6.31 -10.14
CA VAL A 262 1.31 -7.20 -11.15
C VAL A 262 0.77 -6.82 -12.52
N VAL A 263 1.67 -6.84 -13.50
CA VAL A 263 1.35 -6.58 -14.90
C VAL A 263 1.82 -7.77 -15.75
N VAL A 264 1.00 -8.14 -16.74
CA VAL A 264 1.35 -9.10 -17.78
C VAL A 264 1.41 -8.34 -19.10
N LEU A 265 2.60 -8.29 -19.69
CA LEU A 265 2.83 -7.68 -21.00
C LEU A 265 2.83 -8.77 -22.06
N GLU A 266 1.79 -8.78 -22.92
CA GLU A 266 1.65 -9.79 -23.98
C GLU A 266 2.38 -9.36 -25.27
N GLY A 267 2.82 -10.35 -26.08
CA GLY A 267 3.43 -10.11 -27.37
C GLY A 267 4.76 -9.36 -27.33
N VAL A 268 5.54 -9.59 -26.28
CA VAL A 268 6.86 -8.98 -26.10
C VAL A 268 7.83 -9.50 -27.15
N ARG A 269 8.44 -8.59 -27.92
CA ARG A 269 9.40 -8.93 -28.99
C ARG A 269 10.85 -8.80 -28.55
N SER A 270 11.13 -7.89 -27.63
CA SER A 270 12.48 -7.61 -27.13
C SER A 270 12.46 -7.22 -25.64
N ILE A 271 13.61 -7.34 -24.99
CA ILE A 271 13.81 -6.85 -23.62
C ILE A 271 13.53 -5.35 -23.56
N SER A 272 13.96 -4.60 -24.59
CA SER A 272 13.78 -3.15 -24.66
C SER A 272 12.31 -2.71 -24.67
N ASP A 273 11.38 -3.54 -25.17
CA ASP A 273 9.94 -3.24 -25.10
C ASP A 273 9.48 -3.16 -23.64
N VAL A 274 9.99 -4.07 -22.79
CA VAL A 274 9.63 -4.14 -21.36
C VAL A 274 10.35 -3.04 -20.58
N GLU A 275 11.62 -2.76 -20.90
CA GLU A 275 12.39 -1.64 -20.31
C GLU A 275 11.67 -0.31 -20.53
N LEU A 276 11.16 -0.08 -21.74
CA LEU A 276 10.43 1.14 -22.05
C LEU A 276 9.17 1.30 -21.19
N VAL A 277 8.40 0.22 -21.01
CA VAL A 277 7.19 0.24 -20.18
C VAL A 277 7.54 0.43 -18.71
N ALA A 278 8.50 -0.34 -18.20
CA ALA A 278 8.95 -0.24 -16.80
C ALA A 278 9.52 1.16 -16.50
N GLY A 279 10.32 1.73 -17.40
CA GLY A 279 10.86 3.08 -17.28
C GLY A 279 9.77 4.16 -17.27
N ARG A 280 8.74 4.05 -18.13
CA ARG A 280 7.61 4.99 -18.12
C ARG A 280 6.82 4.90 -16.81
N ILE A 281 6.54 3.70 -16.32
CA ILE A 281 5.84 3.49 -15.05
C ILE A 281 6.63 4.15 -13.91
N LEU A 282 7.93 3.89 -13.78
CA LEU A 282 8.78 4.48 -12.74
C LEU A 282 8.78 6.02 -12.82
N ASN A 283 8.97 6.58 -14.02
CA ASN A 283 8.99 8.03 -14.21
C ASN A 283 7.65 8.68 -13.85
N ARG A 284 6.53 8.04 -14.18
CA ARG A 284 5.18 8.55 -13.87
C ARG A 284 4.90 8.47 -12.36
N LEU A 285 5.27 7.38 -11.70
CA LEU A 285 5.09 7.22 -10.26
C LEU A 285 5.98 8.17 -9.45
N ALA A 286 7.16 8.52 -9.95
CA ALA A 286 8.07 9.46 -9.30
C ALA A 286 7.62 10.93 -9.40
N LEU A 287 6.58 11.25 -10.17
CA LEU A 287 6.04 12.60 -10.23
C LEU A 287 5.35 12.99 -8.92
N PRO A 288 5.58 14.20 -8.41
CA PRO A 288 4.91 14.67 -7.21
C PRO A 288 3.39 14.65 -7.35
N THR A 289 2.72 14.06 -6.37
CA THR A 289 1.27 13.90 -6.33
C THR A 289 0.70 14.56 -5.08
N ARG A 290 -0.42 15.27 -5.20
CA ARG A 290 -1.09 15.89 -4.05
C ARG A 290 -2.05 14.94 -3.37
N LEU A 291 -1.74 14.57 -2.12
CA LEU A 291 -2.59 13.76 -1.24
C LEU A 291 -2.98 14.59 0.00
N GLN A 292 -4.26 14.81 0.20
CA GLN A 292 -4.80 15.55 1.37
C GLN A 292 -4.12 16.90 1.63
N GLY A 293 -3.70 17.60 0.56
CA GLY A 293 -3.02 18.91 0.66
C GLY A 293 -1.51 18.85 0.80
N HIS A 294 -0.93 17.65 0.96
CA HIS A 294 0.52 17.41 0.97
C HIS A 294 1.01 16.97 -0.40
N GLU A 295 2.18 17.43 -0.79
CA GLU A 295 2.86 16.99 -2.00
C GLU A 295 3.76 15.79 -1.64
N ILE A 296 3.51 14.63 -2.27
CA ILE A 296 4.21 13.39 -1.99
C ILE A 296 4.78 12.84 -3.27
N THR A 297 6.01 12.38 -3.21
CA THR A 297 6.67 11.60 -4.26
C THR A 297 6.66 10.13 -3.84
N SER A 298 6.03 9.27 -4.64
CA SER A 298 6.04 7.83 -4.45
C SER A 298 6.89 7.19 -5.53
N THR A 299 7.78 6.29 -5.13
CA THR A 299 8.58 5.49 -6.06
C THR A 299 8.18 4.02 -5.97
N ALA A 300 8.62 3.21 -6.91
CA ALA A 300 8.35 1.78 -6.93
C ALA A 300 9.60 0.97 -7.24
N SER A 301 9.65 -0.25 -6.71
CA SER A 301 10.63 -1.26 -7.08
C SER A 301 9.95 -2.30 -7.97
N ILE A 302 10.54 -2.60 -9.12
CA ILE A 302 9.96 -3.44 -10.15
C ILE A 302 10.84 -4.66 -10.40
N GLY A 303 10.24 -5.85 -10.38
CA GLY A 303 10.90 -7.10 -10.77
C GLY A 303 10.26 -7.71 -12.01
N ILE A 304 11.06 -8.17 -12.95
CA ILE A 304 10.62 -8.62 -14.26
C ILE A 304 11.11 -10.03 -14.55
N SER A 305 10.19 -10.90 -14.99
CA SER A 305 10.49 -12.24 -15.50
C SER A 305 9.85 -12.49 -16.86
N PHE A 306 10.49 -13.29 -17.70
CA PHE A 306 10.04 -13.58 -19.07
C PHE A 306 9.63 -15.04 -19.23
N TYR A 307 8.51 -15.26 -19.89
CA TYR A 307 8.14 -16.57 -20.41
C TYR A 307 8.66 -16.75 -21.85
N PRO A 308 9.22 -17.89 -22.23
CA PRO A 308 9.54 -19.06 -21.39
C PRO A 308 10.94 -19.03 -20.76
N ARG A 309 11.74 -17.96 -20.97
CA ARG A 309 13.16 -17.86 -20.58
C ARG A 309 13.39 -18.11 -19.09
N ASP A 310 12.54 -17.52 -18.27
CA ASP A 310 12.72 -17.46 -16.81
C ASP A 310 11.80 -18.43 -16.05
N GLY A 311 10.87 -19.10 -16.73
CA GLY A 311 9.97 -20.09 -16.12
C GLY A 311 8.95 -20.63 -17.10
N ASP A 312 8.43 -21.82 -16.81
CA ASP A 312 7.40 -22.51 -17.57
C ASP A 312 6.05 -22.55 -16.86
N SER A 313 5.96 -22.05 -15.64
CA SER A 313 4.75 -21.97 -14.84
C SER A 313 4.57 -20.59 -14.22
N ILE A 314 3.32 -20.23 -13.92
CA ILE A 314 2.95 -18.94 -13.32
C ILE A 314 3.66 -18.74 -11.99
N ASP A 315 3.72 -19.77 -11.15
CA ASP A 315 4.34 -19.69 -9.83
C ASP A 315 5.85 -19.48 -9.92
N GLN A 316 6.52 -20.07 -10.93
CA GLN A 316 7.93 -19.81 -11.18
C GLN A 316 8.16 -18.38 -11.65
N LEU A 317 7.35 -17.90 -12.59
CA LEU A 317 7.48 -16.54 -13.11
C LEU A 317 7.24 -15.49 -12.02
N LEU A 318 6.19 -15.67 -11.19
CA LEU A 318 5.93 -14.80 -10.05
C LEU A 318 7.10 -14.81 -9.06
N LYS A 319 7.58 -16.00 -8.68
CA LYS A 319 8.73 -16.14 -7.78
C LYS A 319 9.98 -15.46 -8.35
N HIS A 320 10.23 -15.57 -9.65
CA HIS A 320 11.40 -14.98 -10.28
C HIS A 320 11.29 -13.46 -10.41
N ALA A 321 10.09 -12.95 -10.69
CA ALA A 321 9.82 -11.51 -10.65
C ALA A 321 9.98 -10.94 -9.23
N ASP A 322 9.53 -11.68 -8.20
CA ASP A 322 9.69 -11.28 -6.79
C ASP A 322 11.18 -11.19 -6.39
N ILE A 323 11.99 -12.18 -6.80
CA ILE A 323 13.44 -12.15 -6.60
C ILE A 323 14.08 -10.90 -7.24
N ALA A 324 13.69 -10.58 -8.46
CA ALA A 324 14.20 -9.41 -9.17
C ALA A 324 13.74 -8.10 -8.50
N MET A 325 12.48 -8.03 -8.05
CA MET A 325 11.93 -6.89 -7.32
C MET A 325 12.65 -6.65 -5.99
N TYR A 326 12.95 -7.73 -5.25
CA TYR A 326 13.73 -7.62 -4.02
C TYR A 326 15.13 -7.05 -4.30
N ARG A 327 15.76 -7.47 -5.39
CA ARG A 327 17.05 -6.89 -5.81
C ARG A 327 16.93 -5.42 -6.18
N ALA A 328 15.85 -5.00 -6.85
CA ALA A 328 15.59 -3.60 -7.11
C ALA A 328 15.49 -2.78 -5.80
N LYS A 329 14.82 -3.35 -4.78
CA LYS A 329 14.74 -2.73 -3.43
C LYS A 329 16.10 -2.58 -2.78
N SER A 330 16.92 -3.64 -2.78
CA SER A 330 18.26 -3.63 -2.16
C SER A 330 19.28 -2.81 -2.93
N ALA A 331 19.13 -2.65 -4.25
CA ALA A 331 20.02 -1.84 -5.07
C ALA A 331 19.71 -0.32 -5.05
N GLY A 332 18.84 0.15 -4.12
CA GLY A 332 18.56 1.56 -3.91
C GLY A 332 17.14 2.00 -4.26
N LYS A 333 16.22 1.07 -4.57
CA LYS A 333 14.81 1.35 -4.90
C LYS A 333 14.64 2.18 -6.18
N ASN A 334 13.41 2.60 -6.50
CA ASN A 334 13.07 3.42 -7.66
C ASN A 334 13.72 2.94 -8.97
N ARG A 335 13.65 1.62 -9.21
CA ARG A 335 14.25 0.98 -10.38
C ARG A 335 13.52 -0.31 -10.74
N TYR A 336 13.83 -0.81 -11.93
CA TYR A 336 13.46 -2.16 -12.33
C TYR A 336 14.70 -3.06 -12.40
N GLU A 337 14.50 -4.36 -12.15
CA GLU A 337 15.50 -5.40 -12.32
C GLU A 337 14.90 -6.57 -13.08
N PHE A 338 15.68 -7.15 -13.99
CA PHE A 338 15.31 -8.39 -14.66
C PHE A 338 15.79 -9.57 -13.85
N PHE A 339 14.99 -10.63 -13.85
CA PHE A 339 15.44 -11.87 -13.26
C PHE A 339 16.67 -12.42 -13.98
N LEU A 340 17.72 -12.75 -13.24
CA LEU A 340 18.90 -13.47 -13.67
C LEU A 340 19.03 -14.75 -12.84
N LYS A 341 19.47 -15.85 -13.46
CA LYS A 341 19.56 -17.16 -12.78
C LYS A 341 20.47 -17.13 -11.55
N GLU A 342 21.46 -16.28 -11.57
CA GLU A 342 22.39 -16.03 -10.46
C GLU A 342 21.69 -15.41 -9.24
N MET A 343 20.56 -14.74 -9.42
CA MET A 343 19.77 -14.15 -8.33
C MET A 343 19.02 -15.19 -7.49
N LYS A 344 18.81 -16.42 -8.00
CA LYS A 344 18.17 -17.51 -7.23
C LYS A 344 18.89 -17.84 -5.95
N THR A 345 20.19 -17.71 -5.95
CA THR A 345 21.03 -17.96 -4.78
C THR A 345 20.83 -16.90 -3.70
N THR A 346 20.44 -15.68 -4.09
CA THR A 346 20.45 -14.50 -3.21
C THR A 346 19.34 -14.49 -2.16
N LEU A 347 18.15 -15.03 -2.40
CA LEU A 347 17.03 -14.98 -1.43
C LEU A 347 17.15 -16.01 -0.30
N VAL A 348 17.51 -17.24 -0.63
CA VAL A 348 17.82 -18.26 0.38
C VAL A 348 19.08 -17.86 1.13
N ASP A 349 20.05 -17.30 0.40
CA ASP A 349 21.27 -16.75 0.96
C ASP A 349 21.01 -15.54 1.88
N SER A 350 20.04 -14.66 1.59
CA SER A 350 19.72 -13.53 2.45
C SER A 350 19.13 -13.96 3.80
N LEU A 351 18.25 -14.96 3.84
CA LEU A 351 17.70 -15.49 5.09
C LEU A 351 18.76 -16.23 5.92
N LEU A 352 19.66 -16.96 5.24
CA LEU A 352 20.79 -17.60 5.89
C LEU A 352 21.76 -16.53 6.40
N LEU A 353 22.05 -15.53 5.55
CA LEU A 353 22.95 -14.43 5.87
C LEU A 353 22.44 -13.59 7.05
N GLU A 354 21.12 -13.37 7.19
CA GLU A 354 20.53 -12.71 8.37
C GLU A 354 20.84 -13.48 9.66
N ASN A 355 20.62 -14.79 9.65
CA ASN A 355 20.90 -15.61 10.82
C ASN A 355 22.40 -15.68 11.14
N GLU A 356 23.23 -15.73 10.11
CA GLU A 356 24.69 -15.71 10.23
C GLU A 356 25.19 -14.37 10.75
N LEU A 357 24.63 -13.26 10.23
CA LEU A 357 24.93 -11.90 10.69
C LEU A 357 24.56 -11.70 12.16
N ARG A 358 23.38 -12.16 12.58
CA ARG A 358 22.94 -12.12 13.98
C ARG A 358 23.93 -12.83 14.89
N ARG A 359 24.33 -14.06 14.53
CA ARG A 359 25.31 -14.84 15.29
C ARG A 359 26.67 -14.15 15.33
N CYS A 360 27.12 -13.59 14.21
CA CYS A 360 28.38 -12.88 14.12
C CYS A 360 28.44 -11.65 15.05
N ILE A 361 27.34 -10.90 15.13
CA ILE A 361 27.22 -9.78 16.05
C ILE A 361 27.20 -10.26 17.51
N GLU A 362 26.40 -11.29 17.82
CA GLU A 362 26.29 -11.86 19.18
C GLU A 362 27.59 -12.45 19.68
N ASN A 363 28.39 -13.05 18.78
CA ASN A 363 29.68 -13.65 19.11
C ASN A 363 30.87 -12.69 19.04
N GLU A 364 30.61 -11.41 18.69
CA GLU A 364 31.67 -10.39 18.51
C GLU A 364 32.71 -10.77 17.44
N GLU A 365 32.30 -11.46 16.36
CA GLU A 365 33.17 -11.95 15.29
C GLU A 365 33.34 -10.90 14.15
N MET A 366 32.79 -9.72 14.30
CA MET A 366 32.99 -8.59 13.37
C MET A 366 34.40 -8.02 13.53
N HIS A 367 34.90 -7.38 12.46
CA HIS A 367 36.21 -6.73 12.46
C HIS A 367 36.07 -5.27 12.05
N LEU A 368 36.98 -4.43 12.56
CA LEU A 368 37.11 -3.05 12.10
C LEU A 368 38.38 -2.92 11.26
N HIS A 369 38.21 -2.30 10.09
CA HIS A 369 39.32 -1.73 9.33
C HIS A 369 39.32 -0.23 9.51
N TYR A 370 40.47 0.39 9.40
CA TYR A 370 40.65 1.81 9.63
C TYR A 370 41.24 2.43 8.38
N GLN A 371 40.65 3.55 7.92
CA GLN A 371 41.13 4.29 6.78
C GLN A 371 41.63 5.64 7.24
N PRO A 372 42.91 6.00 6.94
CA PRO A 372 43.48 7.28 7.34
C PRO A 372 42.89 8.48 6.59
N GLN A 373 42.58 9.53 7.33
CA GLN A 373 42.26 10.87 6.84
C GLN A 373 43.53 11.72 6.94
N ILE A 374 43.98 12.31 5.83
CA ILE A 374 45.28 12.98 5.70
C ILE A 374 45.09 14.47 5.55
N ASP A 375 45.85 15.28 6.30
CA ASP A 375 45.97 16.71 6.05
C ASP A 375 47.06 16.95 4.98
N LEU A 376 46.68 17.47 3.84
CA LEU A 376 47.54 17.67 2.66
C LEU A 376 48.70 18.68 2.90
N ARG A 377 48.55 19.61 3.85
CA ARG A 377 49.58 20.61 4.15
C ARG A 377 50.67 20.04 5.03
N THR A 378 50.31 19.14 5.93
CA THR A 378 51.25 18.61 6.91
C THR A 378 51.67 17.16 6.62
N GLY A 379 50.93 16.47 5.75
CA GLY A 379 51.09 15.06 5.48
C GLY A 379 50.80 14.18 6.70
N ARG A 380 50.07 14.64 7.70
CA ARG A 380 49.79 13.90 8.93
C ARG A 380 48.38 13.30 8.89
N ILE A 381 48.24 12.16 9.55
CA ILE A 381 46.94 11.61 9.86
C ILE A 381 46.23 12.53 10.85
N VAL A 382 45.02 12.97 10.51
CA VAL A 382 44.17 13.87 11.32
C VAL A 382 42.87 13.16 11.77
N GLY A 383 42.59 11.98 11.22
CA GLY A 383 41.47 11.12 11.60
C GLY A 383 41.65 9.72 11.06
N LEU A 384 40.87 8.81 11.61
CA LEU A 384 40.72 7.45 11.12
C LEU A 384 39.23 7.17 10.98
N GLU A 385 38.81 6.70 9.83
CA GLU A 385 37.45 6.18 9.67
C GLU A 385 37.41 4.69 10.00
N ALA A 386 36.52 4.32 10.94
CA ALA A 386 36.29 2.93 11.34
C ALA A 386 35.23 2.28 10.44
N LEU A 387 35.65 1.32 9.67
CA LEU A 387 34.84 0.64 8.66
C LEU A 387 34.65 -0.82 9.05
N VAL A 388 33.39 -1.21 9.31
CA VAL A 388 33.05 -2.59 9.68
C VAL A 388 33.32 -3.56 8.53
N ARG A 389 33.80 -4.75 8.86
CA ARG A 389 34.11 -5.84 7.95
C ARG A 389 33.56 -7.15 8.52
N TRP A 390 32.97 -7.93 7.65
CA TRP A 390 32.46 -9.24 8.02
C TRP A 390 33.28 -10.33 7.32
N GLN A 391 34.14 -10.98 8.09
CA GLN A 391 34.92 -12.15 7.62
C GLN A 391 34.12 -13.42 7.89
N HIS A 392 33.43 -13.91 6.86
CA HIS A 392 32.64 -15.13 6.97
C HIS A 392 33.53 -16.38 6.81
N ALA A 393 33.27 -17.42 7.61
CA ALA A 393 34.10 -18.63 7.61
C ALA A 393 34.14 -19.36 6.26
N GLU A 394 33.00 -19.42 5.55
CA GLU A 394 32.86 -20.14 4.28
C GLU A 394 32.90 -19.23 3.07
N ARG A 395 32.35 -18.00 3.19
CA ARG A 395 32.16 -17.05 2.08
C ARG A 395 33.30 -16.03 1.94
N GLY A 396 34.26 -16.05 2.87
CA GLY A 396 35.32 -15.04 2.91
C GLY A 396 34.84 -13.67 3.36
N MET A 397 35.40 -12.60 2.79
CA MET A 397 35.01 -11.22 3.14
C MET A 397 33.68 -10.85 2.46
N ILE A 398 32.63 -10.64 3.26
CA ILE A 398 31.32 -10.16 2.79
C ILE A 398 31.35 -8.63 2.73
N SER A 399 30.86 -8.09 1.61
CA SER A 399 30.84 -6.63 1.40
C SER A 399 29.87 -5.93 2.35
N PRO A 400 30.23 -4.77 2.92
CA PRO A 400 29.28 -3.90 3.63
C PRO A 400 28.04 -3.55 2.82
N MET A 401 28.17 -3.42 1.50
CA MET A 401 27.03 -3.16 0.59
C MET A 401 26.00 -4.28 0.58
N ASP A 402 26.38 -5.51 0.98
CA ASP A 402 25.48 -6.66 1.02
C ASP A 402 24.81 -6.83 2.38
N PHE A 403 25.54 -6.63 3.49
CA PHE A 403 25.00 -6.90 4.82
C PHE A 403 24.47 -5.69 5.59
N ILE A 404 24.92 -4.46 5.28
CA ILE A 404 24.39 -3.25 5.96
C ILE A 404 22.91 -3.02 5.60
N PRO A 405 22.47 -3.07 4.32
CA PRO A 405 21.05 -2.99 3.99
C PRO A 405 20.22 -4.09 4.65
N LEU A 406 20.75 -5.33 4.70
CA LEU A 406 20.11 -6.44 5.40
C LEU A 406 19.97 -6.15 6.90
N ALA A 407 21.03 -5.65 7.54
CA ALA A 407 20.99 -5.26 8.95
C ALA A 407 19.98 -4.13 9.21
N GLU A 408 19.87 -3.17 8.28
CA GLU A 408 18.86 -2.12 8.35
C GLU A 408 17.45 -2.70 8.25
N ASP A 409 17.16 -3.55 7.26
CA ASP A 409 15.83 -4.11 7.04
C ASP A 409 15.37 -4.99 8.19
N THR A 410 16.27 -5.75 8.78
CA THR A 410 16.00 -6.69 9.89
C THR A 410 16.11 -6.07 11.29
N GLY A 411 16.57 -4.79 11.39
CA GLY A 411 16.81 -4.12 12.67
C GLY A 411 18.13 -4.51 13.36
N LEU A 412 18.93 -5.39 12.75
CA LEU A 412 20.26 -5.76 13.26
C LEU A 412 21.29 -4.62 13.20
N ILE A 413 20.95 -3.55 12.48
CA ILE A 413 21.81 -2.35 12.40
C ILE A 413 21.99 -1.67 13.76
N GLU A 414 21.02 -1.79 14.68
CA GLU A 414 21.12 -1.22 16.02
C GLU A 414 22.23 -1.93 16.84
N PRO A 415 22.18 -3.26 17.10
CA PRO A 415 23.27 -3.95 17.81
C PRO A 415 24.62 -3.92 17.05
N LEU A 416 24.60 -3.95 15.72
CA LEU A 416 25.81 -3.83 14.92
C LEU A 416 26.51 -2.48 15.13
N GLY A 417 25.74 -1.39 15.06
CA GLY A 417 26.31 -0.04 15.23
C GLY A 417 26.77 0.23 16.66
N GLU A 418 26.08 -0.33 17.66
CA GLU A 418 26.52 -0.28 19.04
C GLU A 418 27.86 -1.00 19.20
N TRP A 419 28.01 -2.19 18.60
CA TRP A 419 29.27 -2.93 18.56
C TRP A 419 30.38 -2.13 17.89
N VAL A 420 30.11 -1.53 16.71
CA VAL A 420 31.10 -0.70 15.97
C VAL A 420 31.56 0.48 16.81
N LEU A 421 30.63 1.25 17.37
CA LEU A 421 30.93 2.41 18.20
C LEU A 421 31.80 2.05 19.40
N LYS A 422 31.41 0.97 20.12
CA LYS A 422 32.14 0.52 21.29
C LYS A 422 33.56 0.12 20.95
N HIS A 423 33.73 -0.74 19.94
CA HIS A 423 35.07 -1.23 19.55
C HIS A 423 35.96 -0.15 18.94
N ALA A 424 35.38 0.80 18.16
CA ALA A 424 36.13 1.94 17.66
C ALA A 424 36.64 2.83 18.81
N CYS A 425 35.80 3.12 19.80
CA CYS A 425 36.17 3.90 20.96
C CYS A 425 37.23 3.20 21.83
N GLU A 426 37.06 1.90 22.11
CA GLU A 426 38.01 1.08 22.88
C GLU A 426 39.40 1.08 22.23
N ARG A 427 39.44 0.83 20.91
CA ARG A 427 40.68 0.81 20.16
C ARG A 427 41.38 2.17 20.12
N PHE A 428 40.63 3.21 19.85
CA PHE A 428 41.19 4.55 19.83
C PHE A 428 41.75 4.97 21.21
N GLN A 429 41.02 4.68 22.28
CA GLN A 429 41.50 4.87 23.65
C GLN A 429 42.78 4.12 23.95
N ALA A 430 42.88 2.86 23.51
CA ALA A 430 44.11 2.06 23.69
C ALA A 430 45.30 2.69 22.94
N TRP A 431 45.10 3.21 21.73
CA TRP A 431 46.16 3.94 20.99
C TRP A 431 46.58 5.21 21.70
N LEU A 432 45.65 6.00 22.21
CA LEU A 432 45.99 7.23 22.99
C LEU A 432 46.81 6.86 24.23
N MET A 433 46.48 5.79 24.94
CA MET A 433 47.24 5.31 26.11
C MET A 433 48.62 4.81 25.73
N SER A 434 48.82 4.30 24.51
CA SER A 434 50.13 3.93 23.99
C SER A 434 50.96 5.10 23.39
N GLY A 435 50.43 6.31 23.47
CA GLY A 435 51.11 7.52 22.96
C GLY A 435 50.90 7.77 21.46
N LEU A 436 49.95 7.03 20.82
CA LEU A 436 49.57 7.24 19.44
C LEU A 436 48.30 8.11 19.39
N ASN A 437 48.38 9.26 18.78
CA ASN A 437 47.22 10.14 18.58
C ASN A 437 47.03 10.39 17.09
N PHE A 438 45.95 9.84 16.56
CA PHE A 438 45.53 9.95 15.16
C PHE A 438 44.50 11.07 14.91
N GLY A 439 44.31 11.99 15.86
CA GLY A 439 43.30 13.04 15.77
C GLY A 439 41.94 12.56 16.27
N LYS A 440 41.10 12.06 15.38
CA LYS A 440 39.74 11.56 15.71
C LYS A 440 39.48 10.18 15.14
N ILE A 441 38.57 9.46 15.77
CA ILE A 441 37.98 8.25 15.20
C ILE A 441 36.58 8.56 14.67
N ALA A 442 36.36 8.36 13.38
CA ALA A 442 35.11 8.61 12.70
C ALA A 442 34.32 7.29 12.58
N VAL A 443 33.04 7.34 12.84
CA VAL A 443 32.12 6.20 12.76
C VAL A 443 30.88 6.60 12.01
N ASN A 444 30.52 5.81 11.00
CA ASN A 444 29.31 5.97 10.21
C ASN A 444 28.06 5.63 11.01
N LEU A 445 27.04 6.45 10.90
CA LEU A 445 25.76 6.29 11.57
C LEU A 445 24.64 6.07 10.57
N SER A 446 23.94 4.93 10.68
CA SER A 446 22.78 4.67 9.81
C SER A 446 21.57 5.55 10.14
N THR A 447 20.73 5.81 9.13
CA THR A 447 19.47 6.55 9.30
C THR A 447 18.58 5.98 10.39
N LYS A 448 18.50 4.66 10.50
CA LYS A 448 17.68 3.98 11.51
C LYS A 448 18.20 4.22 12.93
N GLN A 449 19.51 4.13 13.14
CA GLN A 449 20.14 4.39 14.43
C GLN A 449 19.97 5.85 14.86
N PHE A 450 20.17 6.78 13.91
CA PHE A 450 20.02 8.21 14.17
C PHE A 450 18.62 8.60 14.67
N ARG A 451 17.60 7.84 14.34
CA ARG A 451 16.21 8.05 14.78
C ARG A 451 15.85 7.39 16.11
N LEU A 452 16.75 6.61 16.69
CA LEU A 452 16.46 5.96 17.97
C LEU A 452 16.44 7.01 19.10
N ARG A 453 15.33 7.10 19.80
CA ARG A 453 15.14 8.06 20.92
C ARG A 453 16.19 7.96 22.03
N ARG A 454 16.88 6.80 22.13
CA ARG A 454 17.89 6.53 23.17
C ARG A 454 19.32 6.57 22.63
N PHE A 455 19.55 6.94 21.37
CA PHE A 455 20.87 6.90 20.75
C PHE A 455 21.89 7.76 21.50
N GLU A 456 21.51 8.97 21.93
CA GLU A 456 22.36 9.83 22.77
C GLU A 456 22.83 9.12 24.04
N GLN A 457 21.91 8.38 24.72
CA GLN A 457 22.23 7.64 25.94
C GLN A 457 23.19 6.48 25.65
N THR A 458 23.02 5.77 24.53
CA THR A 458 23.92 4.71 24.08
C THR A 458 25.32 5.26 23.86
N VAL A 459 25.47 6.36 23.13
CA VAL A 459 26.77 7.00 22.87
C VAL A 459 27.42 7.43 24.18
N MET A 460 26.67 8.05 25.09
CA MET A 460 27.17 8.46 26.40
C MET A 460 27.65 7.29 27.24
N SER A 461 26.90 6.15 27.24
CA SER A 461 27.30 4.93 27.94
C SER A 461 28.61 4.37 27.40
N ILE A 462 28.74 4.28 26.08
CA ILE A 462 29.94 3.79 25.41
C ILE A 462 31.15 4.65 25.74
N LEU A 463 31.02 5.98 25.69
CA LEU A 463 32.12 6.89 26.02
C LEU A 463 32.56 6.75 27.49
N MET A 464 31.60 6.53 28.42
CA MET A 464 31.89 6.28 29.82
C MET A 464 32.61 4.93 30.02
N GLU A 465 32.13 3.86 29.39
CA GLU A 465 32.70 2.53 29.48
C GLU A 465 34.13 2.48 28.93
N THR A 466 34.33 3.07 27.75
CA THR A 466 35.65 3.09 27.07
C THR A 466 36.59 4.14 27.60
N ARG A 467 36.09 5.09 28.37
CA ARG A 467 36.81 6.26 28.89
C ARG A 467 37.41 7.14 27.80
N LEU A 468 36.88 7.10 26.59
CA LEU A 468 37.30 7.96 25.51
C LEU A 468 36.71 9.35 25.71
N ALA A 469 37.54 10.38 25.65
CA ALA A 469 37.06 11.74 25.71
C ALA A 469 36.23 12.07 24.43
N PRO A 470 35.06 12.71 24.57
CA PRO A 470 34.11 12.90 23.46
C PRO A 470 34.73 13.58 22.22
N GLN A 471 35.65 14.48 22.43
CA GLN A 471 36.33 15.24 21.36
C GLN A 471 37.11 14.38 20.35
N TYR A 472 37.38 13.11 20.70
CA TYR A 472 38.06 12.17 19.82
C TYR A 472 37.10 11.31 18.98
N LEU A 473 35.80 11.34 19.27
CA LEU A 473 34.80 10.66 18.46
C LEU A 473 34.14 11.60 17.47
N GLU A 474 34.15 11.25 16.20
CA GLU A 474 33.41 11.90 15.13
C GLU A 474 32.29 10.95 14.64
N LEU A 475 31.05 11.43 14.54
CA LEU A 475 29.95 10.68 13.97
C LEU A 475 29.64 11.22 12.58
N GLU A 476 29.59 10.34 11.60
CA GLU A 476 29.33 10.64 10.20
C GLU A 476 27.91 10.25 9.85
N ILE A 477 27.13 11.17 9.27
CA ILE A 477 25.72 11.02 8.93
C ILE A 477 25.55 11.41 7.49
N THR A 478 24.92 10.56 6.67
CA THR A 478 24.69 10.90 5.27
C THR A 478 23.76 12.10 5.12
N GLU A 479 23.96 12.87 4.08
CA GLU A 479 23.13 14.04 3.73
C GLU A 479 21.64 13.67 3.72
N SER A 480 21.29 12.59 3.02
CA SER A 480 19.90 12.11 2.92
C SER A 480 19.28 11.81 4.28
N SER A 481 20.05 11.20 5.21
CA SER A 481 19.58 10.89 6.56
C SER A 481 19.26 12.13 7.37
N ALA A 482 20.10 13.18 7.26
CA ALA A 482 19.92 14.42 7.96
C ALA A 482 18.74 15.25 7.41
N MET A 483 18.45 15.14 6.10
CA MET A 483 17.40 15.93 5.43
C MET A 483 16.00 15.28 5.47
N GLU A 484 15.89 13.97 5.67
CA GLU A 484 14.60 13.25 5.65
C GLU A 484 13.61 13.75 6.73
N ASN A 485 14.13 14.11 7.93
CA ASN A 485 13.37 14.81 8.98
C ASN A 485 14.29 15.84 9.67
N ALA A 486 14.48 16.97 9.02
CA ALA A 486 15.50 17.95 9.41
C ALA A 486 15.30 18.54 10.83
N GLU A 487 14.07 18.69 11.32
CA GLU A 487 13.82 19.24 12.67
C GLU A 487 14.20 18.22 13.77
N GLU A 488 13.89 16.94 13.59
CA GLU A 488 14.35 15.89 14.51
C GLU A 488 15.87 15.72 14.45
N ALA A 489 16.43 15.80 13.23
CA ALA A 489 17.87 15.77 13.03
C ALA A 489 18.57 16.90 13.78
N ILE A 490 18.08 18.14 13.68
CA ILE A 490 18.62 19.28 14.44
C ILE A 490 18.62 18.99 15.94
N HIS A 491 17.52 18.43 16.45
CA HIS A 491 17.42 18.11 17.88
C HIS A 491 18.48 17.09 18.31
N MET A 492 18.58 15.96 17.61
CA MET A 492 19.54 14.89 17.90
C MET A 492 20.98 15.37 17.78
N LEU A 493 21.30 16.07 16.67
CA LEU A 493 22.65 16.64 16.46
C LEU A 493 23.03 17.61 17.55
N ASN A 494 22.10 18.46 18.04
CA ASN A 494 22.36 19.35 19.16
C ASN A 494 22.63 18.60 20.47
N CYS A 495 21.92 17.48 20.74
CA CYS A 495 22.20 16.65 21.89
C CYS A 495 23.61 16.05 21.81
N LEU A 496 23.99 15.47 20.68
CA LEU A 496 25.31 14.88 20.44
C LEU A 496 26.44 15.95 20.50
N SER A 497 26.24 17.10 19.88
CA SER A 497 27.19 18.21 19.94
C SER A 497 27.43 18.71 21.37
N LYS A 498 26.39 18.75 22.23
CA LYS A 498 26.54 19.13 23.65
C LYS A 498 27.35 18.12 24.46
N LEU A 499 27.43 16.87 24.03
CA LEU A 499 28.32 15.87 24.63
C LEU A 499 29.80 16.14 24.28
N GLY A 500 30.09 17.04 23.32
CA GLY A 500 31.43 17.38 22.89
C GLY A 500 31.98 16.54 21.74
N LEU A 501 31.10 15.81 21.03
CA LEU A 501 31.43 15.01 19.84
C LEU A 501 31.68 15.92 18.64
N SER A 502 32.47 15.42 17.68
CA SER A 502 32.53 15.98 16.33
C SER A 502 31.44 15.35 15.47
N LEU A 503 30.81 16.15 14.61
CA LEU A 503 29.73 15.70 13.72
C LEU A 503 30.10 16.05 12.28
N ALA A 504 29.96 15.09 11.36
CA ALA A 504 30.23 15.29 9.95
C ALA A 504 29.00 14.90 9.11
N ILE A 505 28.76 15.64 8.03
CA ILE A 505 27.82 15.23 6.98
C ILE A 505 28.60 14.50 5.90
N ASP A 506 28.18 13.30 5.59
CA ASP A 506 28.77 12.40 4.61
C ASP A 506 27.99 12.37 3.29
N ASP A 507 28.63 11.92 2.20
CA ASP A 507 28.07 11.82 0.83
C ASP A 507 27.48 13.15 0.34
N PHE A 508 28.08 14.30 0.74
CA PHE A 508 27.50 15.61 0.45
C PHE A 508 27.56 15.95 -1.04
N GLY A 509 26.40 16.40 -1.57
CA GLY A 509 26.19 16.76 -2.97
C GLY A 509 25.40 15.73 -3.77
N THR A 510 25.16 14.52 -3.23
CA THR A 510 24.40 13.47 -3.91
C THR A 510 22.89 13.60 -3.68
N GLY A 511 22.46 14.43 -2.72
CA GLY A 511 21.08 14.63 -2.30
C GLY A 511 20.54 16.04 -2.58
N TYR A 512 19.29 16.26 -2.15
CA TYR A 512 18.63 17.58 -2.21
C TYR A 512 18.88 18.34 -0.91
N SER A 513 20.00 19.07 -0.82
CA SER A 513 20.30 19.89 0.36
C SER A 513 19.50 21.18 0.39
N SER A 514 18.75 21.38 1.48
CA SER A 514 18.29 22.72 1.84
C SER A 514 19.39 23.46 2.61
N LEU A 515 20.02 24.44 2.00
CA LEU A 515 21.03 25.29 2.63
C LEU A 515 20.52 25.96 3.93
N ALA A 516 19.20 26.16 4.05
CA ALA A 516 18.58 26.71 5.24
C ALA A 516 18.70 25.76 6.44
N TYR A 517 18.56 24.46 6.24
CA TYR A 517 18.75 23.47 7.29
C TYR A 517 20.21 23.19 7.58
N LEU A 518 21.07 23.10 6.55
CA LEU A 518 22.49 22.88 6.73
C LEU A 518 23.11 23.93 7.67
N ARG A 519 22.70 25.20 7.54
CA ARG A 519 23.17 26.30 8.43
C ARG A 519 22.73 26.11 9.88
N ARG A 520 21.65 25.34 10.15
CA ARG A 520 21.12 25.10 11.50
C ARG A 520 21.73 23.86 12.15
N PHE A 521 22.38 22.99 11.39
CA PHE A 521 23.02 21.80 11.92
C PHE A 521 24.29 22.18 12.69
N PRO A 522 24.48 21.67 13.92
CA PRO A 522 25.68 21.90 14.71
C PRO A 522 26.83 20.96 14.29
N ILE A 523 27.15 20.96 13.01
CA ILE A 523 28.19 20.10 12.41
C ILE A 523 29.54 20.79 12.38
N ASN A 524 30.60 19.99 12.27
CA ASN A 524 31.98 20.45 12.25
C ASN A 524 32.66 20.27 10.88
N LYS A 525 32.18 19.26 10.09
CA LYS A 525 32.84 18.84 8.86
C LYS A 525 31.82 18.50 7.76
N LEU A 526 32.18 18.78 6.51
CA LEU A 526 31.51 18.24 5.31
C LEU A 526 32.49 17.30 4.59
N LYS A 527 31.98 16.13 4.19
CA LYS A 527 32.70 15.15 3.38
C LYS A 527 32.16 15.20 1.95
N ILE A 528 33.05 15.47 0.98
CA ILE A 528 32.69 15.52 -0.44
C ILE A 528 32.67 14.09 -0.95
N ASP A 529 31.54 13.65 -1.50
CA ASP A 529 31.40 12.32 -2.06
C ASP A 529 32.38 12.05 -3.19
N ARG A 530 32.87 10.83 -3.28
CA ARG A 530 33.83 10.37 -4.28
C ARG A 530 33.40 10.62 -5.73
N SER A 531 32.08 10.65 -6.03
CA SER A 531 31.58 10.89 -7.39
C SER A 531 31.99 12.26 -7.93
N PHE A 532 32.19 13.27 -7.05
CA PHE A 532 32.65 14.61 -7.42
C PHE A 532 34.18 14.75 -7.40
N VAL A 533 34.88 13.71 -6.90
CA VAL A 533 36.33 13.69 -6.82
C VAL A 533 36.96 12.85 -7.92
N ASN A 534 36.28 11.78 -8.37
CA ASN A 534 36.82 10.85 -9.36
C ASN A 534 37.14 11.50 -10.71
N ASP A 535 36.25 12.38 -11.20
CA ASP A 535 36.34 13.00 -12.52
C ASP A 535 36.75 14.49 -12.43
N ILE A 536 37.62 14.80 -11.47
CA ILE A 536 38.21 16.16 -11.38
C ILE A 536 39.12 16.38 -12.57
N ASP A 537 38.60 17.11 -13.59
CA ASP A 537 39.33 17.69 -14.70
C ASP A 537 39.33 19.22 -14.57
N GLU A 538 40.34 19.90 -15.12
CA GLU A 538 40.48 21.38 -14.97
C GLU A 538 39.24 22.17 -15.43
N ASP A 539 38.41 21.63 -16.35
CA ASP A 539 37.25 22.29 -16.94
C ASP A 539 35.92 21.46 -16.81
N GLY A 540 35.87 20.42 -15.96
CA GLY A 540 34.72 19.51 -15.83
C GLY A 540 33.60 20.06 -14.95
N SER A 541 32.36 19.56 -15.15
CA SER A 541 31.18 19.89 -14.33
C SER A 541 31.35 19.48 -12.86
N ASP A 542 32.03 18.38 -12.61
CA ASP A 542 32.20 17.80 -11.26
C ASP A 542 33.22 18.60 -10.46
N SER A 543 34.25 19.14 -11.11
CA SER A 543 35.18 20.12 -10.54
C SER A 543 34.48 21.40 -10.07
N ALA A 544 33.45 21.86 -10.80
CA ALA A 544 32.68 23.04 -10.41
C ALA A 544 31.80 22.75 -9.18
N ILE A 545 31.23 21.53 -9.10
CA ILE A 545 30.42 21.10 -7.94
C ILE A 545 31.31 20.94 -6.71
N ALA A 546 32.41 20.19 -6.81
CA ALA A 546 33.35 20.01 -5.72
C ALA A 546 33.86 21.36 -5.18
N LYS A 547 34.22 22.31 -6.07
CA LYS A 547 34.60 23.66 -5.68
C LYS A 547 33.47 24.40 -4.95
N SER A 548 32.24 24.30 -5.45
CA SER A 548 31.09 24.96 -4.81
C SER A 548 30.85 24.42 -3.40
N ILE A 549 31.04 23.10 -3.18
CA ILE A 549 30.95 22.48 -1.87
C ILE A 549 32.06 22.98 -0.94
N ILE A 550 33.30 23.10 -1.42
CA ILE A 550 34.43 23.65 -0.65
C ILE A 550 34.14 25.08 -0.23
N ASP A 551 33.72 25.94 -1.17
CA ASP A 551 33.38 27.34 -0.90
C ASP A 551 32.22 27.46 0.10
N LEU A 552 31.18 26.60 -0.02
CA LEU A 552 30.07 26.54 0.91
C LEU A 552 30.50 26.18 2.33
N ALA A 553 31.33 25.15 2.48
CA ALA A 553 31.81 24.69 3.79
C ALA A 553 32.63 25.79 4.46
N HIS A 554 33.53 26.47 3.73
CA HIS A 554 34.32 27.60 4.25
C HIS A 554 33.43 28.77 4.71
N ASN A 555 32.39 29.11 3.92
CA ASN A 555 31.43 30.16 4.28
C ASN A 555 30.64 29.79 5.55
N LEU A 556 30.42 28.51 5.79
CA LEU A 556 29.77 27.99 7.01
C LEU A 556 30.77 27.75 8.15
N LYS A 557 32.06 27.95 7.93
CA LYS A 557 33.19 27.71 8.86
C LYS A 557 33.28 26.23 9.27
N LEU A 558 33.07 25.33 8.32
CA LEU A 558 33.20 23.90 8.47
C LEU A 558 34.52 23.41 7.88
N ASP A 559 35.08 22.36 8.47
CA ASP A 559 36.15 21.59 7.85
C ASP A 559 35.64 20.88 6.59
N VAL A 560 36.51 20.65 5.62
CA VAL A 560 36.19 19.92 4.38
C VAL A 560 37.13 18.75 4.23
N LEU A 561 36.59 17.58 3.98
CA LEU A 561 37.31 16.37 3.63
C LEU A 561 36.81 15.87 2.27
N ALA A 562 37.71 15.57 1.34
CA ALA A 562 37.36 14.95 0.06
C ALA A 562 37.64 13.45 0.10
N GLU A 563 36.64 12.68 -0.33
CA GLU A 563 36.70 11.22 -0.38
C GLU A 563 37.09 10.69 -1.75
N GLY A 564 37.55 9.44 -1.79
CA GLY A 564 37.81 8.72 -3.03
C GLY A 564 39.00 9.26 -3.82
N VAL A 565 39.96 9.89 -3.17
CA VAL A 565 41.17 10.35 -3.86
C VAL A 565 42.02 9.16 -4.31
N GLU A 566 42.19 8.99 -5.63
CA GLU A 566 42.94 7.88 -6.23
C GLU A 566 44.20 8.34 -6.96
N HIS A 567 44.32 9.64 -7.27
CA HIS A 567 45.44 10.21 -8.01
C HIS A 567 46.01 11.45 -7.33
N LEU A 568 47.31 11.68 -7.53
CA LEU A 568 48.01 12.83 -6.94
C LEU A 568 47.48 14.18 -7.45
N ASP A 569 47.10 14.25 -8.73
CA ASP A 569 46.58 15.46 -9.36
C ASP A 569 45.28 15.92 -8.70
N GLN A 570 44.41 14.97 -8.29
CA GLN A 570 43.22 15.28 -7.50
C GLN A 570 43.59 15.97 -6.18
N SER A 571 44.61 15.46 -5.48
CA SER A 571 45.09 16.06 -4.22
C SER A 571 45.62 17.48 -4.42
N HIS A 572 46.37 17.70 -5.50
CA HIS A 572 46.91 19.05 -5.82
C HIS A 572 45.77 20.01 -6.14
N TRP A 573 44.80 19.58 -6.93
CA TRP A 573 43.64 20.38 -7.26
C TRP A 573 42.84 20.76 -6.01
N LEU A 574 42.49 19.77 -5.18
CA LEU A 574 41.75 19.95 -3.92
C LEU A 574 42.47 20.94 -3.00
N LEU A 575 43.77 20.77 -2.81
CA LEU A 575 44.60 21.69 -2.01
C LEU A 575 44.56 23.11 -2.59
N SER A 576 44.66 23.24 -3.92
CA SER A 576 44.60 24.56 -4.60
C SER A 576 43.27 25.28 -4.39
N LYS A 577 42.18 24.53 -4.18
CA LYS A 577 40.84 25.06 -3.90
C LYS A 577 40.54 25.22 -2.41
N GLY A 578 41.50 24.85 -1.53
CA GLY A 578 41.39 25.03 -0.09
C GLY A 578 40.82 23.81 0.66
N CYS A 579 40.62 22.69 0.00
CA CYS A 579 40.31 21.41 0.67
C CYS A 579 41.63 20.83 1.18
N ASN A 580 41.79 20.80 2.50
CA ASN A 580 43.06 20.41 3.13
C ASN A 580 43.04 18.95 3.64
N GLN A 581 41.89 18.36 3.82
CA GLN A 581 41.76 16.99 4.31
C GLN A 581 41.26 16.08 3.20
N VAL A 582 41.88 14.93 3.07
CA VAL A 582 41.54 13.94 2.04
C VAL A 582 41.57 12.53 2.59
N GLN A 583 40.78 11.66 1.96
CA GLN A 583 40.73 10.24 2.17
C GLN A 583 40.60 9.53 0.83
N GLY A 584 41.38 8.46 0.61
CA GLY A 584 41.28 7.70 -0.63
C GLY A 584 42.37 6.66 -0.80
N PHE A 585 42.21 5.83 -1.83
CA PHE A 585 43.11 4.72 -2.10
C PHE A 585 44.50 5.12 -2.54
N TYR A 586 44.65 6.35 -2.98
CA TYR A 586 45.97 6.93 -3.23
C TYR A 586 46.85 6.93 -1.97
N TYR A 587 46.27 7.21 -0.80
CA TYR A 587 46.99 7.23 0.47
C TYR A 587 46.97 5.87 1.17
N SER A 588 45.79 5.31 1.35
CA SER A 588 45.62 3.98 1.95
C SER A 588 44.23 3.40 1.68
N LYS A 589 44.18 2.12 1.43
CA LYS A 589 42.93 1.36 1.56
C LYS A 589 42.59 1.20 3.05
N PRO A 590 41.33 0.88 3.39
CA PRO A 590 40.99 0.48 4.75
C PRO A 590 41.84 -0.71 5.24
N LEU A 591 42.58 -0.52 6.33
CA LEU A 591 43.57 -1.49 6.85
C LEU A 591 43.09 -2.12 8.15
N PRO A 592 43.35 -3.40 8.39
CA PRO A 592 43.29 -3.99 9.73
C PRO A 592 44.27 -3.28 10.68
N GLU A 593 43.97 -3.28 11.99
CA GLU A 593 44.78 -2.60 13.01
C GLU A 593 46.30 -2.86 12.90
N ALA A 594 46.70 -4.13 12.76
CA ALA A 594 48.10 -4.51 12.68
C ALA A 594 48.84 -3.85 11.49
N GLN A 595 48.14 -3.72 10.34
CA GLN A 595 48.70 -3.10 9.15
C GLN A 595 48.74 -1.56 9.28
N LEU A 596 47.72 -0.96 9.89
CA LEU A 596 47.71 0.46 10.19
C LEU A 596 48.91 0.83 11.11
N LEU A 597 49.09 0.08 12.16
CA LEU A 597 50.24 0.33 13.10
C LEU A 597 51.61 0.12 12.44
N ALA A 598 51.71 -0.89 11.54
CA ALA A 598 52.94 -1.09 10.75
C ALA A 598 53.19 0.10 9.82
N LEU A 599 52.17 0.61 9.14
CA LEU A 599 52.24 1.81 8.28
C LEU A 599 52.74 3.03 9.04
N VAL A 600 52.16 3.32 10.20
CA VAL A 600 52.52 4.46 11.05
C VAL A 600 53.95 4.35 11.61
N ASN A 601 54.40 3.13 11.98
CA ASN A 601 55.73 2.89 12.48
C ASN A 601 56.78 3.02 11.38
N SER A 602 56.52 2.54 10.16
CA SER A 602 57.43 2.73 9.01
C SER A 602 57.60 4.21 8.67
N ASP A 603 56.48 4.95 8.63
CA ASP A 603 56.48 6.39 8.39
C ASP A 603 57.26 7.17 9.47
N ARG A 604 57.13 6.79 10.73
CA ARG A 604 57.88 7.38 11.84
C ARG A 604 59.39 7.10 11.73
N ALA A 605 59.78 5.89 11.34
CA ALA A 605 61.17 5.54 11.13
C ALA A 605 61.82 6.29 9.93
N GLU A 606 61.06 6.50 8.86
CA GLU A 606 61.50 7.27 7.70
C GLU A 606 61.61 8.80 8.01
N ARG A 607 60.70 9.33 8.82
CA ARG A 607 60.77 10.73 9.30
C ARG A 607 61.98 10.97 10.19
N ASP A 608 62.26 10.08 11.09
CA ASP A 608 63.41 10.18 11.97
C ASP A 608 64.76 10.02 11.22
N SER A 609 64.74 9.34 10.05
CA SER A 609 65.93 9.14 9.21
C SER A 609 66.14 10.18 8.11
N ALA A 610 65.11 10.89 7.63
CA ALA A 610 65.15 11.65 6.38
C ALA A 610 64.58 13.06 6.46
N GLY A 611 64.29 13.64 7.63
CA GLY A 611 63.84 15.04 7.76
C GLY A 611 63.01 15.56 6.60
N VAL A 612 61.86 15.11 6.37
CA VAL A 612 60.89 15.37 5.29
C VAL A 612 60.67 14.16 4.37
N ARG A 613 59.56 13.52 4.55
CA ARG A 613 58.55 13.26 3.51
C ARG A 613 57.52 12.26 4.01
N LEU A 614 56.30 12.68 3.97
CA LEU A 614 55.21 11.77 3.66
C LEU A 614 54.78 12.08 2.25
N LEU A 615 55.03 11.14 1.40
CA LEU A 615 54.23 10.84 0.25
C LEU A 615 54.10 9.31 0.26
N LEU A 616 53.03 8.82 0.79
CA LEU A 616 52.65 7.43 0.52
C LEU A 616 52.36 7.26 -0.94
#